data_7ee574bd7ebe09f3c202923732640504
#
_entry.id   7ee574bd7ebe09f3c202923732640504
#
_cell.length_a   1.000
_cell.length_b   1.000
_cell.length_c   1.000
_cell.angle_alpha   90.00
_cell.angle_beta   90.00
_cell.angle_gamma   90.00
#
_symmetry.space_group_name_H-M   'P 1'
#
loop_
_entity.id
_entity.type
_entity.pdbx_description
1 polymer ?
#
loop_
_entity_poly.entity_id
_entity_poly.type
_entity_poly.pdbx_seq_one_letter_code
_entity_poly.pdbx_strand_id
1 'polypeptide(L)'
;VYAWFAGALFLAALIVYLPAANGPFLFDDRSLAPLLEAPPEWSFLAARLARSITNLSLVFEASISGLNPKSFHLTNILIHLLNGLLVWRILDLLSRRFGGGHPGSRMSALAGTGLYLLHPLQSEAVAYISSRSEVLCALFAYAALLVFLAASPAGDISWTRSLAVTSLLALSALSKEPGVAMAAVFVAFDLYSEGRLSLKPLLRRWRLYAPMLAAASFVGFRLYALLSREGTAGATAKHKPIDYLLTQFTVFWHYVRLIVFPAGQNLDHDYPVVRAPGTIFTWAGFVAIAAALVLLWKWRARYPLAFLGAVFLLILLAPTSSVVPIDDAMAERRLYLGFPGVAMIAADFLRRIRPSPWAAAAIAAVLAVLGGLTWRRAELYTSAVAMWQDSVSVNP
;
A
#
# COMPACT_ATOMS: atom_id res chain seq x y z
N VAL A 1 -7.22 -26.22 -12.10
CA VAL A 1 -7.89 -25.85 -10.85
C VAL A 1 -7.47 -24.45 -10.42
N TYR A 2 -6.18 -24.15 -10.17
CA TYR A 2 -5.72 -22.82 -9.68
C TYR A 2 -6.03 -21.66 -10.63
N ALA A 3 -6.02 -21.85 -11.95
CA ALA A 3 -6.37 -20.81 -12.91
C ALA A 3 -7.84 -20.37 -12.80
N TRP A 4 -8.75 -21.33 -12.61
CA TRP A 4 -10.17 -21.04 -12.37
C TRP A 4 -10.40 -20.29 -11.08
N PHE A 5 -9.70 -20.67 -9.99
CA PHE A 5 -9.77 -19.93 -8.72
C PHE A 5 -9.24 -18.51 -8.86
N ALA A 6 -8.14 -18.32 -9.60
CA ALA A 6 -7.62 -16.97 -9.87
C ALA A 6 -8.65 -16.15 -10.66
N GLY A 7 -9.20 -16.71 -11.76
CA GLY A 7 -10.23 -16.03 -12.54
C GLY A 7 -11.44 -15.63 -11.71
N ALA A 8 -11.97 -16.55 -10.89
CA ALA A 8 -13.09 -16.28 -10.00
C ALA A 8 -12.77 -15.19 -8.95
N LEU A 9 -11.56 -15.19 -8.40
CA LEU A 9 -11.09 -14.18 -7.45
C LEU A 9 -11.06 -12.78 -8.06
N PHE A 10 -10.49 -12.65 -9.26
CA PHE A 10 -10.42 -11.35 -9.95
C PHE A 10 -11.79 -10.87 -10.39
N LEU A 11 -12.67 -11.77 -10.82
CA LEU A 11 -14.06 -11.44 -11.12
C LEU A 11 -14.81 -10.99 -9.86
N ALA A 12 -14.64 -11.67 -8.73
CA ALA A 12 -15.22 -11.26 -7.45
C ALA A 12 -14.72 -9.87 -7.05
N ALA A 13 -13.41 -9.61 -7.18
CA ALA A 13 -12.84 -8.30 -6.87
C ALA A 13 -13.43 -7.21 -7.79
N LEU A 14 -13.59 -7.47 -9.09
CA LEU A 14 -14.27 -6.53 -9.99
C LEU A 14 -15.70 -6.25 -9.49
N ILE A 15 -16.47 -7.31 -9.22
CA ILE A 15 -17.87 -7.18 -8.82
C ILE A 15 -18.03 -6.37 -7.53
N VAL A 16 -17.23 -6.62 -6.50
CA VAL A 16 -17.39 -5.96 -5.20
C VAL A 16 -17.11 -4.46 -5.23
N TYR A 17 -16.34 -3.97 -6.20
CA TYR A 17 -16.05 -2.54 -6.37
C TYR A 17 -16.97 -1.84 -7.39
N LEU A 18 -17.74 -2.59 -8.21
CA LEU A 18 -18.64 -1.99 -9.21
C LEU A 18 -19.63 -0.96 -8.65
N PRO A 19 -20.20 -1.10 -7.43
CA PRO A 19 -21.08 -0.08 -6.89
C PRO A 19 -20.45 1.31 -6.89
N ALA A 20 -19.18 1.44 -6.49
CA ALA A 20 -18.47 2.71 -6.46
C ALA A 20 -18.41 3.42 -7.83
N ALA A 21 -18.46 2.67 -8.94
CA ALA A 21 -18.46 3.23 -10.29
C ALA A 21 -19.67 4.11 -10.60
N ASN A 22 -20.72 4.07 -9.79
CA ASN A 22 -21.91 4.93 -9.94
C ASN A 22 -21.84 6.18 -9.04
N GLY A 23 -20.73 6.36 -8.31
CA GLY A 23 -20.50 7.48 -7.42
C GLY A 23 -20.19 8.80 -8.15
N PRO A 24 -20.51 9.94 -7.53
CA PRO A 24 -20.08 11.25 -7.99
C PRO A 24 -18.63 11.54 -7.56
N PHE A 25 -18.09 12.69 -7.99
CA PHE A 25 -16.90 13.27 -7.37
C PHE A 25 -17.19 13.64 -5.91
N LEU A 26 -16.41 13.10 -4.98
CA LEU A 26 -16.62 13.24 -3.54
C LEU A 26 -15.47 14.02 -2.90
N PHE A 27 -15.73 14.71 -1.81
CA PHE A 27 -14.76 15.32 -0.92
C PHE A 27 -13.62 16.05 -1.68
N ASP A 28 -12.34 15.58 -1.57
CA ASP A 28 -11.20 16.18 -2.27
C ASP A 28 -11.27 16.04 -3.81
N ASP A 29 -12.10 15.14 -4.34
CA ASP A 29 -12.27 15.01 -5.79
C ASP A 29 -12.72 16.32 -6.43
N ARG A 30 -13.47 17.15 -5.68
CA ARG A 30 -13.91 18.48 -6.14
C ARG A 30 -12.75 19.44 -6.35
N SER A 31 -11.65 19.26 -5.61
CA SER A 31 -10.43 20.06 -5.78
C SER A 31 -9.70 19.74 -7.09
N LEU A 32 -10.05 18.63 -7.75
CA LEU A 32 -9.52 18.27 -9.07
C LEU A 32 -10.20 19.03 -10.21
N ALA A 33 -11.40 19.60 -10.01
CA ALA A 33 -12.16 20.27 -11.08
C ALA A 33 -11.33 21.31 -11.83
N PRO A 34 -10.60 22.25 -11.19
CA PRO A 34 -9.79 23.23 -11.93
C PRO A 34 -8.69 22.59 -12.79
N LEU A 35 -8.13 21.45 -12.33
CA LEU A 35 -7.13 20.71 -13.08
C LEU A 35 -7.72 19.98 -14.29
N LEU A 36 -8.96 19.50 -14.17
CA LEU A 36 -9.61 18.68 -15.17
C LEU A 36 -10.37 19.52 -16.21
N GLU A 37 -10.94 20.67 -15.82
CA GLU A 37 -11.70 21.57 -16.71
C GLU A 37 -10.79 22.43 -17.58
N ALA A 38 -9.68 22.89 -17.03
CA ALA A 38 -8.65 23.66 -17.73
C ALA A 38 -7.29 22.99 -17.54
N PRO A 39 -6.96 21.94 -18.34
CA PRO A 39 -5.71 21.24 -18.20
C PRO A 39 -4.54 22.25 -18.31
N PRO A 40 -3.67 22.28 -17.30
CA PRO A 40 -2.60 23.25 -17.25
C PRO A 40 -1.60 22.99 -18.39
N GLU A 41 -0.87 24.01 -18.78
CA GLU A 41 0.26 23.86 -19.67
C GLU A 41 1.27 22.81 -19.12
N TRP A 42 1.96 22.12 -20.00
CA TRP A 42 2.96 21.10 -19.61
C TRP A 42 4.01 21.62 -18.63
N SER A 43 4.32 22.90 -18.69
CA SER A 43 5.18 23.63 -17.75
C SER A 43 4.67 23.58 -16.32
N PHE A 44 3.39 23.69 -16.09
CA PHE A 44 2.76 23.63 -14.79
C PHE A 44 2.78 22.19 -14.21
N LEU A 45 2.53 21.18 -15.04
CA LEU A 45 2.63 19.77 -14.64
C LEU A 45 4.06 19.39 -14.30
N ALA A 46 5.03 19.88 -15.08
CA ALA A 46 6.46 19.68 -14.85
C ALA A 46 6.97 20.40 -13.59
N ALA A 47 6.40 21.57 -13.26
CA ALA A 47 6.74 22.32 -12.05
C ALA A 47 6.25 21.66 -10.77
N ARG A 48 5.09 20.97 -10.81
CA ARG A 48 4.53 20.20 -9.71
C ARG A 48 4.97 18.74 -9.76
N LEU A 49 6.23 18.46 -9.40
CA LEU A 49 6.77 17.10 -9.35
C LEU A 49 6.01 16.19 -8.36
N ALA A 50 5.48 16.75 -7.28
CA ALA A 50 4.62 16.01 -6.37
C ALA A 50 3.34 15.58 -7.11
N ARG A 51 3.10 14.25 -7.16
CA ARG A 51 1.95 13.61 -7.79
C ARG A 51 1.79 13.88 -9.29
N SER A 52 2.88 14.24 -10.00
CA SER A 52 2.83 14.56 -11.43
C SER A 52 2.26 13.42 -12.27
N ILE A 53 2.61 12.16 -11.99
CA ILE A 53 2.09 10.99 -12.70
C ILE A 53 0.61 10.79 -12.45
N THR A 54 0.16 10.99 -11.21
CA THR A 54 -1.28 10.94 -10.86
C THR A 54 -2.06 12.01 -11.60
N ASN A 55 -1.58 13.26 -11.56
CA ASN A 55 -2.23 14.37 -12.23
C ASN A 55 -2.28 14.16 -13.76
N LEU A 56 -1.18 13.71 -14.36
CA LEU A 56 -1.14 13.34 -15.79
C LEU A 56 -2.17 12.27 -16.14
N SER A 57 -2.30 11.23 -15.30
CA SER A 57 -3.29 10.15 -15.54
C SER A 57 -4.71 10.65 -15.48
N LEU A 58 -5.02 11.57 -14.55
CA LEU A 58 -6.35 12.17 -14.40
C LEU A 58 -6.68 13.10 -15.58
N VAL A 59 -5.74 13.98 -15.97
CA VAL A 59 -5.92 14.89 -17.12
C VAL A 59 -6.04 14.10 -18.43
N PHE A 60 -5.22 13.07 -18.61
CA PHE A 60 -5.33 12.20 -19.79
C PHE A 60 -6.70 11.52 -19.87
N GLU A 61 -7.21 11.00 -18.76
CA GLU A 61 -8.52 10.38 -18.71
C GLU A 61 -9.64 11.40 -18.99
N ALA A 62 -9.58 12.59 -18.39
CA ALA A 62 -10.53 13.67 -18.65
C ALA A 62 -10.56 14.08 -20.12
N SER A 63 -9.42 14.06 -20.81
CA SER A 63 -9.34 14.39 -22.25
C SER A 63 -10.05 13.36 -23.14
N ILE A 64 -10.21 12.11 -22.68
CA ILE A 64 -10.85 11.02 -23.44
C ILE A 64 -12.33 10.87 -23.06
N SER A 65 -12.64 10.89 -21.76
CA SER A 65 -13.98 10.56 -21.23
C SER A 65 -14.75 11.76 -20.71
N GLY A 66 -14.18 12.98 -20.80
CA GLY A 66 -14.71 14.16 -20.13
C GLY A 66 -14.71 14.00 -18.61
N LEU A 67 -15.54 14.78 -17.94
CA LEU A 67 -15.70 14.74 -16.47
C LEU A 67 -16.75 13.70 -16.04
N ASN A 68 -16.69 12.49 -16.61
CA ASN A 68 -17.57 11.39 -16.22
C ASN A 68 -16.98 10.62 -15.03
N PRO A 69 -17.50 10.75 -13.79
CA PRO A 69 -16.93 10.09 -12.61
C PRO A 69 -16.79 8.58 -12.78
N LYS A 70 -17.71 7.96 -13.52
CA LYS A 70 -17.71 6.50 -13.74
C LYS A 70 -16.44 6.00 -14.39
N SER A 71 -15.87 6.73 -15.35
CA SER A 71 -14.60 6.32 -15.98
C SER A 71 -13.47 6.32 -14.96
N PHE A 72 -13.38 7.37 -14.13
CA PHE A 72 -12.33 7.51 -13.12
C PHE A 72 -12.38 6.40 -12.07
N HIS A 73 -13.57 6.02 -11.62
CA HIS A 73 -13.75 4.88 -10.72
C HIS A 73 -13.32 3.56 -11.40
N LEU A 74 -13.75 3.31 -12.63
CA LEU A 74 -13.41 2.10 -13.39
C LEU A 74 -11.90 1.99 -13.61
N THR A 75 -11.22 3.10 -13.89
CA THR A 75 -9.75 3.13 -14.02
C THR A 75 -9.08 2.76 -12.68
N ASN A 76 -9.53 3.29 -11.55
CA ASN A 76 -8.99 2.91 -10.24
C ASN A 76 -9.20 1.42 -9.95
N ILE A 77 -10.39 0.89 -10.24
CA ILE A 77 -10.71 -0.54 -10.09
C ILE A 77 -9.78 -1.38 -10.97
N LEU A 78 -9.59 -1.01 -12.23
CA LEU A 78 -8.68 -1.71 -13.14
C LEU A 78 -7.24 -1.71 -12.62
N ILE A 79 -6.73 -0.57 -12.15
CA ILE A 79 -5.40 -0.48 -11.55
C ILE A 79 -5.30 -1.36 -10.30
N HIS A 80 -6.35 -1.43 -9.47
CA HIS A 80 -6.38 -2.33 -8.31
C HIS A 80 -6.30 -3.80 -8.71
N LEU A 81 -7.01 -4.22 -9.76
CA LEU A 81 -6.91 -5.57 -10.30
C LEU A 81 -5.49 -5.87 -10.83
N LEU A 82 -4.87 -4.92 -11.54
CA LEU A 82 -3.47 -5.06 -11.98
C LEU A 82 -2.52 -5.17 -10.78
N ASN A 83 -2.72 -4.38 -9.73
CA ASN A 83 -1.99 -4.50 -8.47
C ASN A 83 -2.16 -5.88 -7.85
N GLY A 84 -3.38 -6.43 -7.84
CA GLY A 84 -3.65 -7.79 -7.38
C GLY A 84 -2.87 -8.85 -8.18
N LEU A 85 -2.76 -8.68 -9.51
CA LEU A 85 -1.96 -9.56 -10.36
C LEU A 85 -0.46 -9.49 -9.99
N LEU A 86 0.07 -8.30 -9.76
CA LEU A 86 1.44 -8.12 -9.33
C LEU A 86 1.68 -8.73 -7.94
N VAL A 87 0.78 -8.50 -6.99
CA VAL A 87 0.84 -9.10 -5.64
C VAL A 87 0.81 -10.63 -5.73
N TRP A 88 -0.06 -11.21 -6.55
CA TRP A 88 -0.08 -12.64 -6.78
C TRP A 88 1.27 -13.18 -7.27
N ARG A 89 1.86 -12.52 -8.28
CA ARG A 89 3.17 -12.92 -8.83
C ARG A 89 4.29 -12.77 -7.79
N ILE A 90 4.26 -11.71 -7.00
CA ILE A 90 5.21 -11.49 -5.90
C ILE A 90 5.08 -12.59 -4.84
N LEU A 91 3.86 -12.89 -4.38
CA LEU A 91 3.61 -13.93 -3.40
C LEU A 91 4.00 -15.33 -3.92
N ASP A 92 3.71 -15.65 -5.18
CA ASP A 92 4.11 -16.93 -5.80
C ASP A 92 5.65 -17.07 -5.85
N LEU A 93 6.37 -16.00 -6.27
CA LEU A 93 7.83 -16.00 -6.30
C LEU A 93 8.44 -16.15 -4.89
N LEU A 94 7.95 -15.38 -3.93
CA LEU A 94 8.44 -15.42 -2.55
C LEU A 94 8.10 -16.75 -1.88
N SER A 95 6.90 -17.30 -2.12
CA SER A 95 6.50 -18.60 -1.60
C SER A 95 7.37 -19.74 -2.16
N ARG A 96 7.80 -19.66 -3.41
CA ARG A 96 8.77 -20.62 -3.99
C ARG A 96 10.15 -20.45 -3.39
N ARG A 97 10.60 -19.21 -3.20
CA ARG A 97 11.94 -18.89 -2.70
C ARG A 97 12.12 -19.30 -1.22
N PHE A 98 11.13 -19.00 -0.38
CA PHE A 98 11.18 -19.26 1.06
C PHE A 98 10.24 -20.39 1.50
N GLY A 99 9.53 -20.99 0.57
CA GLY A 99 8.45 -21.95 0.84
C GLY A 99 8.90 -23.34 1.24
N GLY A 100 10.19 -23.68 1.06
CA GLY A 100 10.71 -25.00 1.47
C GLY A 100 9.95 -26.19 0.87
N GLY A 101 9.29 -26.03 -0.30
CA GLY A 101 8.51 -27.11 -0.94
C GLY A 101 7.16 -27.42 -0.28
N HIS A 102 6.64 -26.54 0.59
CA HIS A 102 5.34 -26.76 1.24
C HIS A 102 4.20 -26.93 0.20
N PRO A 103 3.37 -27.97 0.34
CA PRO A 103 2.27 -28.26 -0.60
C PRO A 103 1.25 -27.11 -0.71
N GLY A 104 1.07 -26.34 0.36
CA GLY A 104 0.12 -25.22 0.46
C GLY A 104 0.59 -23.92 -0.20
N SER A 105 1.81 -23.85 -0.77
CA SER A 105 2.41 -22.59 -1.24
C SER A 105 1.58 -21.87 -2.33
N ARG A 106 1.01 -22.59 -3.29
CA ARG A 106 0.16 -21.98 -4.34
C ARG A 106 -1.18 -21.49 -3.78
N MET A 107 -1.79 -22.28 -2.92
CA MET A 107 -3.06 -21.91 -2.27
C MET A 107 -2.86 -20.68 -1.37
N SER A 108 -1.77 -20.61 -0.62
CA SER A 108 -1.47 -19.47 0.24
C SER A 108 -1.18 -18.19 -0.54
N ALA A 109 -0.52 -18.27 -1.69
CA ALA A 109 -0.31 -17.12 -2.57
C ALA A 109 -1.64 -16.57 -3.12
N LEU A 110 -2.57 -17.44 -3.54
CA LEU A 110 -3.92 -17.04 -3.97
C LEU A 110 -4.74 -16.49 -2.81
N ALA A 111 -4.68 -17.10 -1.64
CA ALA A 111 -5.39 -16.61 -0.45
C ALA A 111 -4.88 -15.23 0.00
N GLY A 112 -3.56 -15.02 0.00
CA GLY A 112 -2.96 -13.71 0.26
C GLY A 112 -3.36 -12.66 -0.77
N THR A 113 -3.44 -13.05 -2.04
CA THR A 113 -3.94 -12.17 -3.11
C THR A 113 -5.41 -11.83 -2.91
N GLY A 114 -6.23 -12.82 -2.52
CA GLY A 114 -7.64 -12.59 -2.18
C GLY A 114 -7.81 -11.65 -1.00
N LEU A 115 -6.97 -11.79 0.01
CA LEU A 115 -6.94 -10.86 1.14
C LEU A 115 -6.61 -9.44 0.67
N TYR A 116 -5.61 -9.25 -0.21
CA TYR A 116 -5.29 -7.96 -0.79
C TYR A 116 -6.44 -7.38 -1.61
N LEU A 117 -7.08 -8.18 -2.48
CA LEU A 117 -8.10 -7.70 -3.40
C LEU A 117 -9.47 -7.43 -2.72
N LEU A 118 -9.83 -8.22 -1.71
CA LEU A 118 -11.18 -8.23 -1.15
C LEU A 118 -11.26 -7.64 0.26
N HIS A 119 -10.16 -7.12 0.82
CA HIS A 119 -10.19 -6.56 2.15
C HIS A 119 -10.83 -5.16 2.18
N PRO A 120 -11.78 -4.87 3.08
CA PRO A 120 -12.48 -3.59 3.13
C PRO A 120 -11.57 -2.35 3.31
N LEU A 121 -10.40 -2.50 3.91
CA LEU A 121 -9.41 -1.42 4.04
C LEU A 121 -8.87 -0.90 2.70
N GLN A 122 -9.10 -1.63 1.61
CA GLN A 122 -8.70 -1.15 0.28
C GLN A 122 -9.74 -0.21 -0.33
N SER A 123 -10.96 -0.16 0.24
CA SER A 123 -12.08 0.58 -0.36
C SER A 123 -11.78 2.06 -0.53
N GLU A 124 -11.14 2.71 0.46
CA GLU A 124 -10.77 4.11 0.36
C GLU A 124 -9.76 4.35 -0.79
N ALA A 125 -8.78 3.48 -0.97
CA ALA A 125 -7.79 3.62 -2.01
C ALA A 125 -8.35 3.36 -3.42
N VAL A 126 -9.38 2.50 -3.54
CA VAL A 126 -9.92 2.05 -4.83
C VAL A 126 -11.16 2.84 -5.24
N ALA A 127 -12.11 3.03 -4.32
CA ALA A 127 -13.39 3.66 -4.61
C ALA A 127 -13.34 5.19 -4.63
N TYR A 128 -12.35 5.81 -3.98
CA TYR A 128 -12.17 7.25 -3.93
C TYR A 128 -11.28 7.72 -5.09
N ILE A 129 -11.77 8.62 -5.95
CA ILE A 129 -11.07 9.03 -7.19
C ILE A 129 -9.72 9.69 -6.89
N SER A 130 -9.65 10.61 -5.92
CA SER A 130 -8.41 11.28 -5.50
C SER A 130 -7.36 10.32 -4.97
N SER A 131 -7.78 9.13 -4.50
CA SER A 131 -6.87 8.06 -4.10
C SER A 131 -6.20 7.33 -5.29
N ARG A 132 -6.38 7.80 -6.54
CA ARG A 132 -5.62 7.32 -7.69
C ARG A 132 -4.12 7.33 -7.43
N SER A 133 -3.64 8.30 -6.67
CA SER A 133 -2.24 8.38 -6.25
C SER A 133 -1.77 7.14 -5.49
N GLU A 134 -2.64 6.51 -4.67
CA GLU A 134 -2.33 5.29 -3.93
C GLU A 134 -2.19 4.09 -4.87
N VAL A 135 -3.19 3.89 -5.73
CA VAL A 135 -3.22 2.71 -6.61
C VAL A 135 -2.14 2.77 -7.69
N LEU A 136 -1.81 3.97 -8.23
CA LEU A 136 -0.71 4.16 -9.18
C LEU A 136 0.65 4.00 -8.51
N CYS A 137 0.85 4.60 -7.34
CA CYS A 137 2.07 4.43 -6.56
C CYS A 137 2.35 2.94 -6.31
N ALA A 138 1.34 2.19 -5.89
CA ALA A 138 1.42 0.76 -5.67
C ALA A 138 1.70 -0.01 -6.97
N LEU A 139 1.07 0.34 -8.09
CA LEU A 139 1.29 -0.30 -9.39
C LEU A 139 2.77 -0.29 -9.77
N PHE A 140 3.37 0.89 -9.75
CA PHE A 140 4.77 1.04 -10.10
C PHE A 140 5.71 0.45 -9.06
N ALA A 141 5.39 0.58 -7.76
CA ALA A 141 6.16 -0.02 -6.68
C ALA A 141 6.19 -1.55 -6.76
N TYR A 142 5.03 -2.19 -6.98
CA TYR A 142 4.93 -3.64 -7.08
C TYR A 142 5.54 -4.16 -8.39
N ALA A 143 5.40 -3.42 -9.49
CA ALA A 143 6.09 -3.74 -10.73
C ALA A 143 7.63 -3.69 -10.56
N ALA A 144 8.15 -2.64 -9.87
CA ALA A 144 9.55 -2.53 -9.53
C ALA A 144 10.03 -3.72 -8.67
N LEU A 145 9.23 -4.09 -7.64
CA LEU A 145 9.53 -5.23 -6.78
C LEU A 145 9.53 -6.55 -7.56
N LEU A 146 8.60 -6.76 -8.46
CA LEU A 146 8.55 -7.96 -9.30
C LEU A 146 9.79 -8.07 -10.19
N VAL A 147 10.19 -6.99 -10.86
CA VAL A 147 11.41 -6.93 -11.68
C VAL A 147 12.66 -7.17 -10.82
N PHE A 148 12.71 -6.60 -9.61
CA PHE A 148 13.78 -6.83 -8.65
C PHE A 148 13.86 -8.29 -8.21
N LEU A 149 12.74 -8.92 -7.84
CA LEU A 149 12.67 -10.31 -7.39
C LEU A 149 12.96 -11.32 -8.51
N ALA A 150 12.70 -10.97 -9.76
CA ALA A 150 13.04 -11.82 -10.92
C ALA A 150 14.55 -11.94 -11.16
N ALA A 151 15.39 -11.14 -10.49
CA ALA A 151 16.83 -11.34 -10.45
C ALA A 151 17.21 -12.53 -9.56
N SER A 152 18.35 -13.18 -9.85
CA SER A 152 18.90 -14.22 -8.96
C SER A 152 19.15 -13.66 -7.56
N PRO A 153 18.81 -14.39 -6.49
CA PRO A 153 18.84 -13.86 -5.11
C PRO A 153 20.15 -13.19 -4.69
N ALA A 154 21.26 -13.82 -4.98
CA ALA A 154 22.60 -13.34 -4.60
C ALA A 154 23.46 -12.95 -5.79
N GLY A 155 22.86 -12.91 -7.00
CA GLY A 155 23.56 -12.61 -8.25
C GLY A 155 23.64 -11.11 -8.56
N ASP A 156 24.50 -10.79 -9.53
CA ASP A 156 24.57 -9.45 -10.11
C ASP A 156 23.24 -9.07 -10.77
N ILE A 157 23.00 -7.78 -10.84
CA ILE A 157 21.88 -7.22 -11.60
C ILE A 157 22.40 -6.55 -12.88
N SER A 158 21.73 -6.80 -14.02
CA SER A 158 22.06 -6.14 -15.27
C SER A 158 21.68 -4.65 -15.23
N TRP A 159 22.38 -3.82 -16.00
CA TRP A 159 22.06 -2.40 -16.13
C TRP A 159 20.62 -2.18 -16.61
N THR A 160 20.15 -2.95 -17.59
CA THR A 160 18.77 -2.85 -18.10
C THR A 160 17.74 -3.08 -16.98
N ARG A 161 17.96 -4.11 -16.16
CA ARG A 161 17.05 -4.39 -15.03
C ARG A 161 17.15 -3.33 -13.94
N SER A 162 18.34 -2.86 -13.65
CA SER A 162 18.57 -1.77 -12.70
C SER A 162 17.84 -0.49 -13.12
N LEU A 163 17.97 -0.10 -14.39
CA LEU A 163 17.26 1.05 -14.94
C LEU A 163 15.75 0.86 -14.89
N ALA A 164 15.24 -0.34 -15.24
CA ALA A 164 13.82 -0.63 -15.15
C ALA A 164 13.30 -0.49 -13.72
N VAL A 165 13.99 -1.06 -12.72
CA VAL A 165 13.62 -0.92 -11.30
C VAL A 165 13.66 0.53 -10.86
N THR A 166 14.72 1.26 -11.20
CA THR A 166 14.89 2.67 -10.80
C THR A 166 13.83 3.57 -11.45
N SER A 167 13.52 3.35 -12.73
CA SER A 167 12.47 4.12 -13.44
C SER A 167 11.09 3.85 -12.85
N LEU A 168 10.74 2.58 -12.58
CA LEU A 168 9.47 2.23 -11.93
C LEU A 168 9.38 2.80 -10.52
N LEU A 169 10.48 2.80 -9.76
CA LEU A 169 10.53 3.44 -8.45
C LEU A 169 10.32 4.96 -8.54
N ALA A 170 10.92 5.61 -9.53
CA ALA A 170 10.72 7.04 -9.78
C ALA A 170 9.25 7.33 -10.14
N LEU A 171 8.62 6.53 -11.01
CA LEU A 171 7.19 6.64 -11.34
C LEU A 171 6.31 6.45 -10.10
N SER A 172 6.65 5.50 -9.22
CA SER A 172 5.97 5.31 -7.94
C SER A 172 6.05 6.56 -7.05
N ALA A 173 7.25 7.11 -6.86
CA ALA A 173 7.48 8.31 -6.05
C ALA A 173 6.82 9.57 -6.65
N LEU A 174 6.77 9.68 -7.99
CA LEU A 174 6.08 10.76 -8.70
C LEU A 174 4.56 10.58 -8.75
N SER A 175 4.05 9.38 -8.45
CA SER A 175 2.61 9.14 -8.23
C SER A 175 2.21 9.52 -6.81
N LYS A 176 3.02 9.15 -5.82
CA LYS A 176 2.84 9.51 -4.41
C LYS A 176 4.16 9.40 -3.64
N GLU A 177 4.42 10.36 -2.77
CA GLU A 177 5.69 10.52 -2.04
C GLU A 177 6.13 9.25 -1.26
N PRO A 178 5.23 8.50 -0.58
CA PRO A 178 5.62 7.28 0.14
C PRO A 178 6.22 6.19 -0.74
N GLY A 179 6.02 6.24 -2.06
CA GLY A 179 6.59 5.30 -3.02
C GLY A 179 8.13 5.19 -2.95
N VAL A 180 8.81 6.25 -2.53
CA VAL A 180 10.28 6.26 -2.36
C VAL A 180 10.74 5.24 -1.31
N ALA A 181 9.91 4.93 -0.32
CA ALA A 181 10.24 3.96 0.74
C ALA A 181 10.42 2.52 0.22
N MET A 182 9.92 2.22 -1.00
CA MET A 182 10.18 0.92 -1.64
C MET A 182 11.68 0.66 -1.85
N ALA A 183 12.51 1.70 -1.95
CA ALA A 183 13.97 1.57 -2.00
C ALA A 183 14.51 0.86 -0.74
N ALA A 184 14.01 1.20 0.43
CA ALA A 184 14.39 0.54 1.68
C ALA A 184 13.88 -0.90 1.75
N VAL A 185 12.74 -1.21 1.13
CA VAL A 185 12.26 -2.59 0.98
C VAL A 185 13.25 -3.42 0.16
N PHE A 186 13.77 -2.92 -0.95
CA PHE A 186 14.78 -3.64 -1.75
C PHE A 186 16.04 -3.94 -0.94
N VAL A 187 16.51 -2.95 -0.17
CA VAL A 187 17.63 -3.15 0.75
C VAL A 187 17.31 -4.24 1.78
N ALA A 188 16.15 -4.21 2.41
CA ALA A 188 15.75 -5.20 3.40
C ALA A 188 15.64 -6.62 2.80
N PHE A 189 15.11 -6.74 1.57
CA PHE A 189 15.01 -8.02 0.86
C PHE A 189 16.37 -8.57 0.46
N ASP A 190 17.31 -7.72 0.02
CA ASP A 190 18.67 -8.17 -0.28
C ASP A 190 19.46 -8.54 0.96
N LEU A 191 19.30 -7.79 2.06
CA LEU A 191 19.90 -8.14 3.34
C LEU A 191 19.45 -9.54 3.83
N TYR A 192 18.24 -9.96 3.50
CA TYR A 192 17.66 -11.24 3.92
C TYR A 192 17.48 -12.23 2.75
N SER A 193 18.19 -12.05 1.65
CA SER A 193 17.96 -12.75 0.38
C SER A 193 18.07 -14.29 0.46
N GLU A 194 18.89 -14.81 1.36
CA GLU A 194 19.18 -16.25 1.53
C GLU A 194 18.63 -16.79 2.87
N GLY A 195 17.67 -16.11 3.50
CA GLY A 195 17.19 -16.47 4.83
C GLY A 195 18.19 -16.15 5.95
N ARG A 196 19.30 -15.47 5.60
CA ARG A 196 20.34 -15.00 6.52
C ARG A 196 20.67 -13.55 6.21
N LEU A 197 21.02 -12.80 7.25
CA LEU A 197 21.47 -11.42 7.07
C LEU A 197 22.86 -11.39 6.44
N SER A 198 22.98 -10.68 5.31
CA SER A 198 24.23 -10.52 4.58
C SER A 198 24.29 -9.17 3.87
N LEU A 199 25.41 -8.47 3.98
CA LEU A 199 25.69 -7.24 3.23
C LEU A 199 26.21 -7.53 1.81
N LYS A 200 26.65 -8.76 1.51
CA LYS A 200 27.24 -9.13 0.22
C LYS A 200 26.33 -8.81 -0.98
N PRO A 201 25.01 -9.08 -0.94
CA PRO A 201 24.13 -8.76 -2.07
C PRO A 201 24.08 -7.25 -2.37
N LEU A 202 24.11 -6.39 -1.34
CA LEU A 202 24.10 -4.93 -1.54
C LEU A 202 25.34 -4.47 -2.31
N LEU A 203 26.52 -4.97 -1.93
CA LEU A 203 27.77 -4.60 -2.60
C LEU A 203 27.83 -5.12 -4.04
N ARG A 204 27.33 -6.34 -4.29
CA ARG A 204 27.26 -6.91 -5.65
C ARG A 204 26.30 -6.15 -6.54
N ARG A 205 25.18 -5.66 -5.99
CA ARG A 205 24.14 -4.95 -6.73
C ARG A 205 24.33 -3.43 -6.74
N TRP A 206 25.57 -2.94 -6.66
CA TRP A 206 25.87 -1.52 -6.70
C TRP A 206 25.28 -0.81 -7.94
N ARG A 207 25.16 -1.54 -9.07
CA ARG A 207 24.50 -1.05 -10.31
C ARG A 207 23.03 -0.72 -10.12
N LEU A 208 22.36 -1.32 -9.13
CA LEU A 208 21.01 -0.98 -8.74
C LEU A 208 21.00 0.18 -7.72
N TYR A 209 21.81 0.05 -6.68
CA TYR A 209 21.72 0.98 -5.55
C TYR A 209 22.32 2.35 -5.84
N ALA A 210 23.35 2.45 -6.69
CA ALA A 210 23.96 3.74 -7.05
C ALA A 210 22.99 4.66 -7.84
N PRO A 211 22.36 4.22 -8.96
CA PRO A 211 21.37 5.06 -9.65
C PRO A 211 20.10 5.28 -8.82
N MET A 212 19.69 4.31 -8.02
CA MET A 212 18.55 4.45 -7.14
C MET A 212 18.79 5.50 -6.04
N LEU A 213 19.99 5.53 -5.45
CA LEU A 213 20.40 6.55 -4.49
C LEU A 213 20.46 7.93 -5.13
N ALA A 214 21.02 8.02 -6.33
CA ALA A 214 21.08 9.29 -7.09
C ALA A 214 19.67 9.82 -7.41
N ALA A 215 18.76 8.95 -7.87
CA ALA A 215 17.38 9.31 -8.14
C ALA A 215 16.63 9.70 -6.85
N ALA A 216 16.81 8.95 -5.77
CA ALA A 216 16.20 9.25 -4.47
C ALA A 216 16.70 10.58 -3.89
N SER A 217 18.01 10.86 -4.02
CA SER A 217 18.61 12.13 -3.59
C SER A 217 18.07 13.31 -4.39
N PHE A 218 17.94 13.16 -5.72
CA PHE A 218 17.37 14.19 -6.59
C PHE A 218 15.91 14.47 -6.25
N VAL A 219 15.08 13.43 -6.15
CA VAL A 219 13.66 13.56 -5.80
C VAL A 219 13.51 14.13 -4.39
N GLY A 220 14.29 13.64 -3.42
CA GLY A 220 14.30 14.14 -2.06
C GLY A 220 14.67 15.62 -1.95
N PHE A 221 15.69 16.05 -2.69
CA PHE A 221 16.08 17.47 -2.77
C PHE A 221 14.94 18.33 -3.36
N ARG A 222 14.30 17.87 -4.43
CA ARG A 222 13.19 18.60 -5.09
C ARG A 222 11.97 18.67 -4.18
N LEU A 223 11.62 17.57 -3.48
CA LEU A 223 10.53 17.54 -2.51
C LEU A 223 10.83 18.46 -1.32
N TYR A 224 12.03 18.44 -0.78
CA TYR A 224 12.43 19.34 0.30
C TYR A 224 12.30 20.81 -0.11
N ALA A 225 12.79 21.16 -1.30
CA ALA A 225 12.68 22.52 -1.84
C ALA A 225 11.22 22.96 -2.05
N LEU A 226 10.33 22.03 -2.46
CA LEU A 226 8.91 22.29 -2.64
C LEU A 226 8.20 22.49 -1.28
N LEU A 227 8.37 21.56 -0.36
CA LEU A 227 7.75 21.57 0.98
C LEU A 227 8.19 22.77 1.80
N SER A 228 9.44 23.21 1.62
CA SER A 228 9.97 24.43 2.26
C SER A 228 9.28 25.71 1.75
N ARG A 229 8.72 25.68 0.52
CA ARG A 229 8.00 26.82 -0.06
C ARG A 229 6.52 26.82 0.29
N GLU A 230 5.89 25.65 0.35
CA GLU A 230 4.42 25.52 0.55
C GLU A 230 4.01 25.43 2.02
N GLY A 231 4.94 25.21 2.94
CA GLY A 231 4.66 25.17 4.40
C GLY A 231 3.74 24.03 4.87
N THR A 232 3.50 23.02 4.02
CA THR A 232 2.46 21.99 4.22
C THR A 232 2.91 20.74 4.99
N ALA A 233 4.20 20.61 5.28
CA ALA A 233 4.71 19.47 6.06
C ALA A 233 5.87 19.89 6.98
N GLY A 234 6.04 19.16 8.07
CA GLY A 234 7.14 19.37 9.02
C GLY A 234 6.84 20.49 10.02
N ALA A 235 7.62 21.58 9.99
CA ALA A 235 7.55 22.65 11.02
C ALA A 235 6.24 23.46 11.03
N THR A 236 5.42 23.39 9.99
CA THR A 236 4.15 24.11 9.84
C THR A 236 2.92 23.25 10.11
N ALA A 237 3.10 21.93 10.33
CA ALA A 237 1.99 21.03 10.66
C ALA A 237 1.34 21.40 11.99
N LYS A 238 0.04 21.15 12.15
CA LYS A 238 -0.75 21.40 13.37
C LYS A 238 -0.18 20.73 14.61
N HIS A 239 0.64 19.68 14.44
CA HIS A 239 1.09 18.80 15.51
C HIS A 239 2.60 18.86 15.70
N LYS A 240 3.06 18.83 16.97
CA LYS A 240 4.48 18.66 17.25
C LYS A 240 4.97 17.26 16.83
N PRO A 241 6.20 17.12 16.31
CA PRO A 241 6.73 15.82 15.87
C PRO A 241 6.66 14.73 16.95
N ILE A 242 6.91 15.08 18.22
CA ILE A 242 6.85 14.12 19.32
C ILE A 242 5.41 13.68 19.63
N ASP A 243 4.44 14.59 19.60
CA ASP A 243 3.03 14.27 19.84
C ASP A 243 2.50 13.39 18.71
N TYR A 244 2.90 13.69 17.48
CA TYR A 244 2.56 12.87 16.32
C TYR A 244 3.15 11.46 16.43
N LEU A 245 4.44 11.32 16.76
CA LEU A 245 5.08 10.02 16.95
C LEU A 245 4.40 9.19 18.05
N LEU A 246 4.09 9.80 19.19
CA LEU A 246 3.39 9.13 20.30
C LEU A 246 2.01 8.64 19.85
N THR A 247 1.31 9.44 19.03
CA THR A 247 0.02 9.05 18.45
C THR A 247 0.16 7.84 17.54
N GLN A 248 1.24 7.73 16.73
CA GLN A 248 1.44 6.61 15.85
C GLN A 248 1.54 5.26 16.56
N PHE A 249 1.97 5.21 17.82
CA PHE A 249 1.95 3.95 18.60
C PHE A 249 0.54 3.45 18.89
N THR A 250 -0.43 4.33 19.01
CA THR A 250 -1.85 3.95 19.17
C THR A 250 -2.52 3.70 17.81
N VAL A 251 -2.23 4.52 16.79
CA VAL A 251 -2.72 4.36 15.41
C VAL A 251 -2.31 3.01 14.83
N PHE A 252 -1.07 2.57 15.08
CA PHE A 252 -0.59 1.27 14.60
C PHE A 252 -1.49 0.12 15.08
N TRP A 253 -1.88 0.11 16.36
CA TRP A 253 -2.77 -0.93 16.89
C TRP A 253 -4.19 -0.79 16.36
N HIS A 254 -4.63 0.41 16.07
CA HIS A 254 -5.89 0.64 15.39
C HIS A 254 -5.87 0.04 13.98
N TYR A 255 -4.78 0.22 13.22
CA TYR A 255 -4.59 -0.45 11.94
C TYR A 255 -4.58 -1.97 12.06
N VAL A 256 -3.87 -2.54 13.05
CA VAL A 256 -3.89 -3.99 13.32
C VAL A 256 -5.30 -4.47 13.61
N ARG A 257 -6.08 -3.73 14.42
CA ARG A 257 -7.49 -4.04 14.67
C ARG A 257 -8.30 -4.05 13.38
N LEU A 258 -8.16 -3.04 12.54
CA LEU A 258 -8.91 -2.95 11.27
C LEU A 258 -8.49 -4.03 10.26
N ILE A 259 -7.23 -4.47 10.27
CA ILE A 259 -6.76 -5.59 9.44
C ILE A 259 -7.41 -6.90 9.88
N VAL A 260 -7.54 -7.14 11.19
CA VAL A 260 -8.10 -8.39 11.71
C VAL A 260 -9.63 -8.33 11.80
N PHE A 261 -10.16 -7.18 12.15
CA PHE A 261 -11.58 -6.93 12.35
C PHE A 261 -12.00 -5.62 11.66
N PRO A 262 -12.35 -5.68 10.36
CA PRO A 262 -12.63 -4.49 9.55
C PRO A 262 -14.03 -3.93 9.84
N ALA A 263 -14.21 -3.34 11.02
CA ALA A 263 -15.41 -2.64 11.46
C ALA A 263 -15.05 -1.26 12.02
N GLY A 264 -15.93 -0.28 11.84
CA GLY A 264 -15.68 1.11 12.25
C GLY A 264 -14.61 1.77 11.37
N GLN A 265 -14.64 1.48 10.08
CA GLN A 265 -13.86 2.18 9.08
C GLN A 265 -14.45 3.57 8.84
N ASN A 266 -13.60 4.57 8.58
CA ASN A 266 -14.04 5.93 8.33
C ASN A 266 -13.18 6.60 7.25
N LEU A 267 -13.79 7.46 6.43
CA LEU A 267 -13.07 8.29 5.47
C LEU A 267 -12.24 9.38 6.18
N ASP A 268 -12.80 9.92 7.25
CA ASP A 268 -12.15 10.94 8.10
C ASP A 268 -12.22 10.50 9.57
N HIS A 269 -11.09 10.03 10.07
CA HIS A 269 -11.03 9.47 11.43
C HIS A 269 -10.97 10.54 12.53
N ASP A 270 -10.58 11.78 12.22
CA ASP A 270 -10.26 12.84 13.21
C ASP A 270 -9.60 12.26 14.48
N TYR A 271 -8.54 11.46 14.25
CA TYR A 271 -7.95 10.62 15.28
C TYR A 271 -7.29 11.51 16.36
N PRO A 272 -7.64 11.34 17.66
CA PRO A 272 -7.16 12.19 18.72
C PRO A 272 -5.65 12.13 18.89
N VAL A 273 -4.99 13.29 18.84
CA VAL A 273 -3.54 13.38 18.96
C VAL A 273 -3.12 13.28 20.42
N VAL A 274 -2.25 12.33 20.71
CA VAL A 274 -1.65 12.11 22.02
C VAL A 274 -0.60 13.19 22.27
N ARG A 275 -0.71 13.90 23.41
CA ARG A 275 0.29 14.88 23.81
C ARG A 275 1.35 14.27 24.71
N ALA A 276 2.60 14.76 24.59
CA ALA A 276 3.69 14.33 25.46
C ALA A 276 3.38 14.65 26.94
N PRO A 277 3.74 13.77 27.91
CA PRO A 277 4.59 12.57 27.76
C PRO A 277 3.88 11.29 27.29
N GLY A 278 2.64 11.37 26.82
CA GLY A 278 1.84 10.21 26.42
C GLY A 278 1.04 9.60 27.57
N THR A 279 0.23 8.60 27.22
CA THR A 279 -0.58 7.86 28.19
C THR A 279 0.02 6.45 28.43
N ILE A 280 -0.48 5.75 29.44
CA ILE A 280 -0.09 4.35 29.69
C ILE A 280 -0.39 3.46 28.47
N PHE A 281 -1.49 3.71 27.76
CA PHE A 281 -1.85 2.98 26.54
C PHE A 281 -0.88 3.24 25.39
N THR A 282 -0.35 4.47 25.26
CA THR A 282 0.68 4.83 24.29
C THR A 282 1.95 4.00 24.49
N TRP A 283 2.44 3.96 25.73
CA TRP A 283 3.65 3.21 26.07
C TRP A 283 3.44 1.70 26.04
N ALA A 284 2.28 1.20 26.45
CA ALA A 284 1.91 -0.21 26.28
C ALA A 284 1.88 -0.59 24.79
N GLY A 285 1.35 0.30 23.92
CA GLY A 285 1.38 0.11 22.47
C GLY A 285 2.81 0.03 21.92
N PHE A 286 3.69 0.93 22.35
CA PHE A 286 5.11 0.89 21.98
C PHE A 286 5.79 -0.41 22.41
N VAL A 287 5.63 -0.82 23.68
CA VAL A 287 6.21 -2.05 24.21
C VAL A 287 5.70 -3.27 23.44
N ALA A 288 4.41 -3.31 23.10
CA ALA A 288 3.83 -4.40 22.32
C ALA A 288 4.38 -4.45 20.88
N ILE A 289 4.61 -3.29 20.22
CA ILE A 289 5.29 -3.23 18.92
C ILE A 289 6.71 -3.77 19.04
N ALA A 290 7.47 -3.30 20.03
CA ALA A 290 8.84 -3.75 20.27
C ALA A 290 8.91 -5.27 20.54
N ALA A 291 8.00 -5.79 21.36
CA ALA A 291 7.89 -7.22 21.63
C ALA A 291 7.55 -8.02 20.36
N ALA A 292 6.61 -7.56 19.55
CA ALA A 292 6.27 -8.19 18.28
C ALA A 292 7.47 -8.22 17.31
N LEU A 293 8.24 -7.13 17.22
CA LEU A 293 9.46 -7.08 16.40
C LEU A 293 10.55 -8.06 16.90
N VAL A 294 10.75 -8.16 18.21
CA VAL A 294 11.68 -9.12 18.81
C VAL A 294 11.24 -10.56 18.51
N LEU A 295 9.94 -10.86 18.62
CA LEU A 295 9.41 -12.19 18.30
C LEU A 295 9.57 -12.53 16.83
N LEU A 296 9.24 -11.61 15.93
CA LEU A 296 9.43 -11.76 14.48
C LEU A 296 10.91 -11.99 14.14
N TRP A 297 11.80 -11.23 14.78
CA TRP A 297 13.24 -11.42 14.63
C TRP A 297 13.71 -12.80 15.09
N LYS A 298 13.29 -13.27 16.27
CA LYS A 298 13.61 -14.59 16.79
C LYS A 298 13.11 -15.71 15.86
N TRP A 299 11.94 -15.53 15.28
CA TRP A 299 11.28 -16.53 14.45
C TRP A 299 11.51 -16.35 12.95
N ARG A 300 12.32 -15.38 12.53
CA ARG A 300 12.55 -15.06 11.10
C ARG A 300 12.95 -16.25 10.23
N ALA A 301 13.76 -17.19 10.78
CA ALA A 301 14.14 -18.39 10.04
C ALA A 301 12.98 -19.38 9.88
N ARG A 302 12.09 -19.44 10.87
CA ARG A 302 10.90 -20.30 10.82
C ARG A 302 9.77 -19.70 10.00
N TYR A 303 9.58 -18.38 10.07
CA TYR A 303 8.52 -17.64 9.38
C TYR A 303 9.10 -16.52 8.50
N PRO A 304 9.86 -16.87 7.44
CA PRO A 304 10.58 -15.87 6.65
C PRO A 304 9.68 -14.91 5.88
N LEU A 305 8.54 -15.37 5.37
CA LEU A 305 7.59 -14.48 4.67
C LEU A 305 6.87 -13.56 5.65
N ALA A 306 6.52 -14.04 6.84
CA ALA A 306 5.90 -13.20 7.86
C ALA A 306 6.88 -12.12 8.35
N PHE A 307 8.15 -12.47 8.52
CA PHE A 307 9.20 -11.49 8.86
C PHE A 307 9.35 -10.43 7.75
N LEU A 308 9.53 -10.85 6.50
CA LEU A 308 9.65 -9.92 5.37
C LEU A 308 8.37 -9.10 5.17
N GLY A 309 7.20 -9.69 5.38
CA GLY A 309 5.91 -9.02 5.28
C GLY A 309 5.75 -7.92 6.33
N ALA A 310 6.15 -8.18 7.57
CA ALA A 310 6.13 -7.17 8.62
C ALA A 310 7.13 -6.03 8.35
N VAL A 311 8.34 -6.37 7.90
CA VAL A 311 9.36 -5.38 7.49
C VAL A 311 8.84 -4.53 6.33
N PHE A 312 8.22 -5.16 5.32
CA PHE A 312 7.58 -4.49 4.18
C PHE A 312 6.51 -3.49 4.64
N LEU A 313 5.57 -3.94 5.46
CA LEU A 313 4.49 -3.10 5.98
C LEU A 313 5.03 -1.90 6.75
N LEU A 314 5.97 -2.13 7.67
CA LEU A 314 6.51 -1.07 8.52
C LEU A 314 7.33 -0.05 7.74
N ILE A 315 8.17 -0.49 6.79
CA ILE A 315 8.95 0.42 5.94
C ILE A 315 8.01 1.31 5.11
N LEU A 316 6.97 0.74 4.51
CA LEU A 316 6.07 1.50 3.64
C LEU A 316 5.07 2.38 4.41
N LEU A 317 4.81 2.06 5.66
CA LEU A 317 4.01 2.90 6.55
C LEU A 317 4.83 4.04 7.17
N ALA A 318 6.15 3.86 7.35
CA ALA A 318 7.03 4.80 8.05
C ALA A 318 6.99 6.24 7.52
N PRO A 319 6.93 6.55 6.21
CA PRO A 319 6.90 7.93 5.74
C PRO A 319 5.71 8.74 6.25
N THR A 320 4.57 8.08 6.46
CA THR A 320 3.31 8.73 6.88
C THR A 320 2.96 8.46 8.34
N SER A 321 3.69 7.58 9.03
CA SER A 321 3.38 7.14 10.39
C SER A 321 4.63 7.05 11.25
N SER A 322 5.42 8.15 11.28
CA SER A 322 6.64 8.22 12.10
C SER A 322 6.78 9.58 12.80
N VAL A 323 7.87 10.30 12.53
CA VAL A 323 8.21 11.58 13.20
C VAL A 323 7.72 12.79 12.41
N VAL A 324 7.49 12.64 11.09
CA VAL A 324 7.05 13.75 10.23
C VAL A 324 5.55 13.92 10.40
N PRO A 325 5.09 15.03 11.02
CA PRO A 325 3.67 15.22 11.27
C PRO A 325 2.94 15.54 9.95
N ILE A 326 1.77 14.96 9.84
CA ILE A 326 0.78 15.20 8.78
C ILE A 326 -0.51 15.59 9.49
N ASP A 327 -1.30 16.49 8.91
CA ASP A 327 -2.52 17.02 9.55
C ASP A 327 -3.48 15.91 9.98
N ASP A 328 -3.69 14.90 9.13
CA ASP A 328 -4.44 13.71 9.51
C ASP A 328 -3.52 12.73 10.24
N ALA A 329 -3.78 12.46 11.51
CA ALA A 329 -2.97 11.49 12.26
C ALA A 329 -3.16 10.06 11.76
N MET A 330 -4.31 9.72 11.19
CA MET A 330 -4.69 8.41 10.69
C MET A 330 -5.50 8.52 9.38
N ALA A 331 -5.22 7.64 8.41
CA ALA A 331 -6.04 7.43 7.22
C ALA A 331 -5.87 5.99 6.71
N GLU A 332 -6.98 5.31 6.39
CA GLU A 332 -6.97 3.88 6.01
C GLU A 332 -6.21 3.63 4.70
N ARG A 333 -6.30 4.55 3.73
CA ARG A 333 -5.59 4.50 2.44
C ARG A 333 -4.07 4.34 2.57
N ARG A 334 -3.47 4.77 3.70
CA ARG A 334 -2.02 4.63 3.94
C ARG A 334 -1.56 3.18 4.02
N LEU A 335 -2.46 2.27 4.39
CA LEU A 335 -2.17 0.84 4.42
C LEU A 335 -2.08 0.22 3.03
N TYR A 336 -2.65 0.83 1.99
CA TYR A 336 -2.77 0.24 0.66
C TYR A 336 -1.42 -0.23 0.11
N LEU A 337 -0.41 0.65 0.09
CA LEU A 337 0.93 0.36 -0.42
C LEU A 337 1.64 -0.74 0.42
N GLY A 338 1.42 -0.76 1.73
CA GLY A 338 2.02 -1.73 2.65
C GLY A 338 1.26 -3.07 2.77
N PHE A 339 0.03 -3.15 2.27
CA PHE A 339 -0.86 -4.30 2.50
C PHE A 339 -0.36 -5.65 1.95
N PRO A 340 0.44 -5.73 0.87
CA PRO A 340 1.10 -6.98 0.52
C PRO A 340 1.94 -7.58 1.63
N GLY A 341 2.44 -6.77 2.57
CA GLY A 341 3.10 -7.27 3.78
C GLY A 341 2.16 -8.10 4.67
N VAL A 342 0.90 -7.67 4.83
CA VAL A 342 -0.14 -8.44 5.52
C VAL A 342 -0.44 -9.74 4.76
N ALA A 343 -0.53 -9.67 3.43
CA ALA A 343 -0.73 -10.84 2.58
C ALA A 343 0.45 -11.84 2.68
N MET A 344 1.70 -11.36 2.79
CA MET A 344 2.88 -12.20 3.04
C MET A 344 2.80 -12.90 4.39
N ILE A 345 2.41 -12.18 5.45
CA ILE A 345 2.21 -12.76 6.79
C ILE A 345 1.17 -13.87 6.73
N ALA A 346 -0.01 -13.59 6.17
CA ALA A 346 -1.06 -14.58 6.02
C ALA A 346 -0.60 -15.80 5.20
N ALA A 347 0.10 -15.57 4.07
CA ALA A 347 0.61 -16.62 3.22
C ALA A 347 1.62 -17.53 3.94
N ASP A 348 2.48 -16.99 4.83
CA ASP A 348 3.45 -17.79 5.58
C ASP A 348 2.77 -18.76 6.55
N PHE A 349 1.68 -18.36 7.18
CA PHE A 349 0.89 -19.25 8.04
C PHE A 349 0.08 -20.25 7.22
N LEU A 350 -0.61 -19.80 6.18
CA LEU A 350 -1.50 -20.63 5.37
C LEU A 350 -0.76 -21.74 4.60
N ARG A 351 0.47 -21.48 4.10
CA ARG A 351 1.25 -22.51 3.37
C ARG A 351 1.60 -23.74 4.21
N ARG A 352 1.54 -23.64 5.54
CA ARG A 352 1.80 -24.73 6.49
C ARG A 352 0.56 -25.61 6.71
N ILE A 353 -0.61 -25.11 6.32
CA ILE A 353 -1.85 -25.88 6.36
C ILE A 353 -1.82 -26.87 5.18
N ARG A 354 -2.11 -28.14 5.44
CA ARG A 354 -2.24 -29.14 4.38
C ARG A 354 -3.40 -28.75 3.48
N PRO A 355 -3.19 -28.70 2.14
CA PRO A 355 -4.29 -28.45 1.20
C PRO A 355 -5.38 -29.51 1.37
N SER A 356 -6.58 -29.04 1.63
CA SER A 356 -7.77 -29.90 1.76
C SER A 356 -8.99 -29.12 1.25
N PRO A 357 -10.05 -29.79 0.81
CA PRO A 357 -11.30 -29.12 0.45
C PRO A 357 -11.84 -28.23 1.57
N TRP A 358 -11.73 -28.65 2.82
CA TRP A 358 -12.14 -27.90 3.98
C TRP A 358 -11.31 -26.64 4.22
N ALA A 359 -9.99 -26.71 4.06
CA ALA A 359 -9.13 -25.54 4.13
C ALA A 359 -9.42 -24.54 3.01
N ALA A 360 -9.64 -25.03 1.79
CA ALA A 360 -10.04 -24.19 0.66
C ALA A 360 -11.42 -23.54 0.90
N ALA A 361 -12.40 -24.30 1.41
CA ALA A 361 -13.72 -23.77 1.75
C ALA A 361 -13.65 -22.70 2.86
N ALA A 362 -12.85 -22.92 3.89
CA ALA A 362 -12.66 -21.95 4.97
C ALA A 362 -12.04 -20.65 4.46
N ILE A 363 -11.00 -20.73 3.62
CA ILE A 363 -10.39 -19.56 2.98
C ILE A 363 -11.43 -18.84 2.11
N ALA A 364 -12.18 -19.57 1.27
CA ALA A 364 -13.21 -18.99 0.42
C ALA A 364 -14.31 -18.30 1.23
N ALA A 365 -14.73 -18.88 2.36
CA ALA A 365 -15.72 -18.28 3.27
C ALA A 365 -15.21 -16.95 3.87
N VAL A 366 -13.97 -16.91 4.34
CA VAL A 366 -13.35 -15.67 4.85
C VAL A 366 -13.30 -14.61 3.76
N LEU A 367 -12.83 -14.97 2.55
CA LEU A 367 -12.75 -14.04 1.42
C LEU A 367 -14.14 -13.55 0.98
N ALA A 368 -15.17 -14.40 1.03
CA ALA A 368 -16.55 -14.02 0.73
C ALA A 368 -17.10 -13.01 1.76
N VAL A 369 -16.81 -13.21 3.05
CA VAL A 369 -17.17 -12.25 4.10
C VAL A 369 -16.48 -10.91 3.87
N LEU A 370 -15.16 -10.91 3.64
CA LEU A 370 -14.40 -9.69 3.34
C LEU A 370 -14.94 -8.99 2.09
N GLY A 371 -15.21 -9.75 1.02
CA GLY A 371 -15.82 -9.22 -0.20
C GLY A 371 -17.19 -8.58 0.05
N GLY A 372 -18.05 -9.21 0.87
CA GLY A 372 -19.35 -8.64 1.24
C GLY A 372 -19.22 -7.33 2.04
N LEU A 373 -18.23 -7.26 2.94
CA LEU A 373 -17.92 -6.01 3.66
C LEU A 373 -17.37 -4.95 2.71
N THR A 374 -16.52 -5.32 1.76
CA THR A 374 -15.98 -4.41 0.74
C THR A 374 -17.08 -3.88 -0.17
N TRP A 375 -18.02 -4.72 -0.60
CA TRP A 375 -19.20 -4.29 -1.35
C TRP A 375 -19.97 -3.20 -0.61
N ARG A 376 -20.31 -3.44 0.68
CA ARG A 376 -21.00 -2.44 1.51
C ARG A 376 -20.22 -1.13 1.63
N ARG A 377 -18.90 -1.20 1.77
CA ARG A 377 -18.06 0.01 1.78
C ARG A 377 -18.07 0.70 0.43
N ALA A 378 -18.01 -0.03 -0.69
CA ALA A 378 -18.07 0.53 -2.04
C ALA A 378 -19.42 1.22 -2.32
N GLU A 379 -20.52 0.72 -1.78
CA GLU A 379 -21.84 1.35 -1.86
C GLU A 379 -21.89 2.74 -1.21
N LEU A 380 -21.14 2.99 -0.13
CA LEU A 380 -21.10 4.30 0.51
C LEU A 380 -20.54 5.38 -0.42
N TYR A 381 -19.64 5.02 -1.35
CA TYR A 381 -19.08 5.97 -2.32
C TYR A 381 -20.06 6.38 -3.44
N THR A 382 -21.26 5.83 -3.48
CA THR A 382 -22.30 6.24 -4.44
C THR A 382 -23.01 7.53 -4.05
N SER A 383 -22.88 7.99 -2.79
CA SER A 383 -23.57 9.17 -2.27
C SER A 383 -22.72 9.91 -1.23
N ALA A 384 -22.55 11.22 -1.44
CA ALA A 384 -21.88 12.07 -0.45
C ALA A 384 -22.60 12.07 0.90
N VAL A 385 -23.95 12.05 0.89
CA VAL A 385 -24.75 12.02 2.10
C VAL A 385 -24.55 10.72 2.85
N ALA A 386 -24.59 9.57 2.16
CA ALA A 386 -24.38 8.26 2.78
C ALA A 386 -22.96 8.15 3.40
N MET A 387 -21.94 8.66 2.69
CA MET A 387 -20.56 8.67 3.17
C MET A 387 -20.40 9.50 4.45
N TRP A 388 -20.97 10.72 4.48
CA TRP A 388 -20.86 11.58 5.66
C TRP A 388 -21.72 11.09 6.83
N GLN A 389 -22.88 10.48 6.57
CA GLN A 389 -23.69 9.84 7.63
C GLN A 389 -22.95 8.67 8.26
N ASP A 390 -22.27 7.84 7.45
CA ASP A 390 -21.41 6.76 7.96
C ASP A 390 -20.27 7.34 8.81
N SER A 391 -19.57 8.37 8.31
CA SER A 391 -18.45 9.00 9.03
C SER A 391 -18.87 9.56 10.39
N VAL A 392 -19.97 10.29 10.46
CA VAL A 392 -20.50 10.84 11.72
C VAL A 392 -21.01 9.74 12.64
N SER A 393 -21.53 8.61 12.13
CA SER A 393 -21.98 7.49 12.96
C SER A 393 -20.82 6.78 13.66
N VAL A 394 -19.66 6.76 13.05
CA VAL A 394 -18.43 6.12 13.58
C VAL A 394 -17.69 7.07 14.51
N ASN A 395 -17.66 8.35 14.18
CA ASN A 395 -16.95 9.40 14.93
C ASN A 395 -17.86 10.65 15.00
N PRO A 396 -18.78 10.71 15.99
CA PRO A 396 -19.77 11.78 16.14
C PRO A 396 -19.18 13.13 16.54
#